data_bbce8328d7648e957c3eae8674c49dbf
#
_entry.id   bbce8328d7648e957c3eae8674c49dbf
#
_cell.length_a   1.000
_cell.length_b   1.000
_cell.length_c   1.000
_cell.angle_alpha   90.00
_cell.angle_beta   90.00
_cell.angle_gamma   90.00
#
_symmetry.space_group_name_H-M   'P 1'
#
loop_
_entity.id
_entity.type
_entity.pdbx_description
1 polymer ?
#
loop_
_entity_poly.entity_id
_entity_poly.type
_entity_poly.pdbx_seq_one_letter_code
_entity_poly.pdbx_strand_id
1 'polypeptide(L)'
;METTLLDDLSADLPDGVRLQRAATTIRQAFACDAVGLLVLDAADTLHLVAASGLAHEALGRRFIVAQHPRFATILARREPTWFDPQSVLPDPYDGLLDDRKGSPLPVHDCMGLALYRQDRPWGIITLDALTTGTFDAAAHERLQRLGLILQAAVRVTDLERENRQLRQLGSTQQGLERIGEATEILGRSEAIQSLLHELDLVADSDLPILLLGETGVGKDLFARRLHRHSRRSQQAMIQVNCAALPESLAESELFGHVKGAFSGATSDRPGRFEAAQGGTLFLDEVGELPLSLQAKLLRVLQNGEIQRLGTDQVIKTDVRIIAATNRDLKANTQAGLFRTDLYHRLSVYPIPIPPLRERDRDVLILAGHFLEFSRARLGLRGVRLSYEAERALRQYPWPGNVRELEHVISRAALKMLSRGASRDQVLTIGPELLDLDVGEPE
;
A
#
# COMPACT_ATOMS: atom_id res chain seq x y z
N MET A 1 -3.41 -30.81 16.80
CA MET A 1 -2.82 -29.47 16.58
C MET A 1 -1.86 -29.46 15.40
N GLU A 2 -0.70 -30.13 15.48
CA GLU A 2 0.27 -30.18 14.37
C GLU A 2 -0.38 -30.73 13.09
N THR A 3 -1.21 -31.76 13.19
CA THR A 3 -1.99 -32.31 12.08
C THR A 3 -2.97 -31.29 11.48
N THR A 4 -3.72 -30.59 12.32
CA THR A 4 -4.66 -29.54 11.87
C THR A 4 -3.94 -28.39 11.16
N LEU A 5 -2.77 -28.00 11.71
CA LEU A 5 -1.93 -26.97 11.10
C LEU A 5 -1.38 -27.42 9.73
N LEU A 6 -0.94 -28.68 9.62
CA LEU A 6 -0.48 -29.26 8.37
C LEU A 6 -1.60 -29.36 7.35
N ASP A 7 -2.81 -29.75 7.77
CA ASP A 7 -3.99 -29.81 6.92
C ASP A 7 -4.35 -28.42 6.38
N ASP A 8 -4.35 -27.39 7.25
CA ASP A 8 -4.63 -26.00 6.85
C ASP A 8 -3.55 -25.44 5.90
N LEU A 9 -2.28 -25.77 6.14
CA LEU A 9 -1.15 -25.31 5.34
C LEU A 9 -1.02 -26.05 3.99
N SER A 10 -1.53 -27.29 3.90
CA SER A 10 -1.55 -28.09 2.68
C SER A 10 -2.81 -27.92 1.82
N ALA A 11 -3.84 -27.27 2.37
CA ALA A 11 -5.09 -27.02 1.65
C ALA A 11 -4.88 -26.08 0.45
N ASP A 12 -5.63 -26.33 -0.63
CA ASP A 12 -5.64 -25.45 -1.81
C ASP A 12 -6.44 -24.17 -1.53
N LEU A 13 -5.85 -23.31 -0.73
CA LEU A 13 -6.42 -22.04 -0.28
C LEU A 13 -5.46 -20.89 -0.65
N PRO A 14 -5.97 -19.67 -0.86
CA PRO A 14 -5.13 -18.48 -1.00
C PRO A 14 -4.17 -18.30 0.19
N ASP A 15 -2.94 -17.88 -0.08
CA ASP A 15 -1.87 -17.76 0.92
C ASP A 15 -2.28 -17.01 2.19
N GLY A 16 -2.98 -15.86 2.00
CA GLY A 16 -3.47 -15.06 3.13
C GLY A 16 -4.46 -15.81 4.02
N VAL A 17 -5.31 -16.68 3.45
CA VAL A 17 -6.26 -17.50 4.19
C VAL A 17 -5.54 -18.62 4.96
N ARG A 18 -4.56 -19.26 4.33
CA ARG A 18 -3.71 -20.29 4.97
C ARG A 18 -2.97 -19.74 6.19
N LEU A 19 -2.29 -18.60 6.02
CA LEU A 19 -1.54 -17.96 7.09
C LEU A 19 -2.47 -17.46 8.22
N GLN A 20 -3.65 -16.94 7.87
CA GLN A 20 -4.64 -16.49 8.86
C GLN A 20 -5.19 -17.66 9.69
N ARG A 21 -5.48 -18.80 9.07
CA ARG A 21 -5.88 -20.02 9.78
C ARG A 21 -4.76 -20.52 10.69
N ALA A 22 -3.52 -20.55 10.19
CA ALA A 22 -2.36 -20.91 10.99
C ALA A 22 -2.22 -20.03 12.24
N ALA A 23 -2.34 -18.72 12.11
CA ALA A 23 -2.30 -17.80 13.26
C ALA A 23 -3.40 -18.10 14.29
N THR A 24 -4.62 -18.40 13.83
CA THR A 24 -5.74 -18.74 14.71
C THR A 24 -5.53 -20.08 15.42
N THR A 25 -5.07 -21.10 14.71
CA THR A 25 -4.77 -22.43 15.26
C THR A 25 -3.65 -22.35 16.32
N ILE A 26 -2.61 -21.56 16.05
CA ILE A 26 -1.50 -21.35 16.98
C ILE A 26 -1.98 -20.62 18.24
N ARG A 27 -2.78 -19.54 18.09
CA ARG A 27 -3.36 -18.82 19.23
C ARG A 27 -4.11 -19.77 20.17
N GLN A 28 -4.99 -20.62 19.63
CA GLN A 28 -5.72 -21.60 20.42
C GLN A 28 -4.82 -22.62 21.09
N ALA A 29 -3.80 -23.11 20.38
CA ALA A 29 -2.91 -24.15 20.85
C ALA A 29 -1.98 -23.71 21.99
N PHE A 30 -1.61 -22.43 22.02
CA PHE A 30 -0.79 -21.84 23.08
C PHE A 30 -1.62 -21.18 24.17
N ALA A 31 -2.97 -21.16 24.03
CA ALA A 31 -3.87 -20.45 24.92
C ALA A 31 -3.42 -19.02 25.19
N CYS A 32 -2.90 -18.35 24.14
CA CYS A 32 -2.41 -16.99 24.23
C CYS A 32 -3.45 -15.98 23.68
N ASP A 33 -3.28 -14.71 24.02
CA ASP A 33 -4.25 -13.66 23.68
C ASP A 33 -4.05 -13.13 22.27
N ALA A 34 -2.81 -13.11 21.77
CA ALA A 34 -2.53 -12.70 20.39
C ALA A 34 -1.41 -13.50 19.74
N VAL A 35 -1.51 -13.65 18.43
CA VAL A 35 -0.47 -14.20 17.53
C VAL A 35 -0.34 -13.28 16.34
N GLY A 36 0.89 -12.87 16.03
CA GLY A 36 1.25 -12.13 14.83
C GLY A 36 2.23 -12.92 13.96
N LEU A 37 1.96 -13.00 12.65
CA LEU A 37 2.90 -13.50 11.66
C LEU A 37 3.32 -12.32 10.78
N LEU A 38 4.61 -11.99 10.81
CA LEU A 38 5.16 -10.84 10.13
C LEU A 38 6.19 -11.29 9.09
N VAL A 39 6.17 -10.65 7.92
CA VAL A 39 7.16 -10.85 6.85
C VAL A 39 8.15 -9.69 6.87
N LEU A 40 9.42 -10.00 6.68
CA LEU A 40 10.50 -9.03 6.55
C LEU A 40 10.67 -8.68 5.08
N ASP A 41 10.64 -7.40 4.75
CA ASP A 41 10.91 -6.89 3.41
C ASP A 41 12.40 -6.53 3.21
N ALA A 42 12.75 -6.14 1.97
CA ALA A 42 14.12 -5.77 1.62
C ALA A 42 14.61 -4.46 2.26
N ALA A 43 13.72 -3.69 2.87
CA ALA A 43 14.02 -2.43 3.56
C ALA A 43 14.14 -2.62 5.08
N ASP A 44 14.34 -3.86 5.57
CA ASP A 44 14.38 -4.20 7.00
C ASP A 44 13.12 -3.75 7.75
N THR A 45 11.95 -3.87 7.09
CA THR A 45 10.65 -3.54 7.67
C THR A 45 9.79 -4.79 7.77
N LEU A 46 9.20 -5.01 8.95
CA LEU A 46 8.26 -6.10 9.21
C LEU A 46 6.82 -5.64 9.00
N HIS A 47 6.00 -6.44 8.34
CA HIS A 47 4.57 -6.20 8.19
C HIS A 47 3.74 -7.45 8.47
N LEU A 48 2.59 -7.27 9.12
CA LEU A 48 1.68 -8.36 9.46
C LEU A 48 1.00 -8.91 8.23
N VAL A 49 1.22 -10.20 7.96
CA VAL A 49 0.52 -10.95 6.89
C VAL A 49 -0.67 -11.74 7.44
N ALA A 50 -0.60 -12.15 8.72
CA ALA A 50 -1.70 -12.77 9.43
C ALA A 50 -1.65 -12.40 10.92
N ALA A 51 -2.82 -12.30 11.55
CA ALA A 51 -2.92 -12.00 12.97
C ALA A 51 -4.19 -12.61 13.56
N SER A 52 -4.12 -13.03 14.83
CA SER A 52 -5.27 -13.48 15.60
C SER A 52 -5.20 -12.85 16.98
N GLY A 53 -6.25 -12.15 17.42
CA GLY A 53 -6.29 -11.43 18.69
C GLY A 53 -5.64 -10.03 18.66
N LEU A 54 -5.24 -9.53 17.48
CA LEU A 54 -4.77 -8.17 17.30
C LEU A 54 -5.82 -7.29 16.62
N ALA A 55 -5.86 -6.02 16.98
CA ALA A 55 -6.72 -5.02 16.38
C ALA A 55 -6.48 -4.86 14.87
N HIS A 56 -7.51 -4.51 14.11
CA HIS A 56 -7.40 -4.37 12.65
C HIS A 56 -6.37 -3.33 12.21
N GLU A 57 -6.18 -2.28 13.00
CA GLU A 57 -5.16 -1.26 12.72
C GLU A 57 -3.74 -1.83 12.71
N ALA A 58 -3.48 -2.92 13.47
CA ALA A 58 -2.17 -3.59 13.48
C ALA A 58 -1.78 -4.11 12.10
N LEU A 59 -2.76 -4.55 11.29
CA LEU A 59 -2.52 -5.10 9.95
C LEU A 59 -1.97 -4.07 8.95
N GLY A 60 -2.21 -2.78 9.19
CA GLY A 60 -1.69 -1.69 8.35
C GLY A 60 -0.30 -1.19 8.77
N ARG A 61 0.18 -1.60 9.95
CA ARG A 61 1.46 -1.09 10.47
C ARG A 61 2.65 -1.69 9.74
N ARG A 62 3.68 -0.86 9.61
CA ARG A 62 4.99 -1.21 9.06
C ARG A 62 6.03 -0.95 10.14
N PHE A 63 6.66 -1.99 10.65
CA PHE A 63 7.57 -1.93 11.78
C PHE A 63 9.02 -1.95 11.28
N ILE A 64 9.68 -0.80 11.28
CA ILE A 64 11.12 -0.71 10.96
C ILE A 64 11.89 -1.42 12.06
N VAL A 65 12.62 -2.49 11.74
CA VAL A 65 13.30 -3.37 12.71
C VAL A 65 14.18 -2.58 13.69
N ALA A 66 14.96 -1.62 13.19
CA ALA A 66 15.84 -0.79 14.03
C ALA A 66 15.11 0.05 15.10
N GLN A 67 13.79 0.28 14.93
CA GLN A 67 12.96 1.05 15.87
C GLN A 67 12.16 0.16 16.83
N HIS A 68 12.20 -1.16 16.66
CA HIS A 68 11.47 -2.14 17.47
C HIS A 68 12.41 -3.18 18.07
N PRO A 69 13.04 -2.89 19.24
CA PRO A 69 14.09 -3.73 19.83
C PRO A 69 13.68 -5.18 20.08
N ARG A 70 12.40 -5.45 20.42
CA ARG A 70 11.92 -6.85 20.59
C ARG A 70 11.98 -7.60 19.26
N PHE A 71 11.52 -7.01 18.16
CA PHE A 71 11.58 -7.64 16.83
C PHE A 71 13.02 -7.85 16.37
N ALA A 72 13.89 -6.86 16.58
CA ALA A 72 15.33 -7.00 16.29
C ALA A 72 15.95 -8.18 17.07
N THR A 73 15.59 -8.34 18.37
CA THR A 73 16.08 -9.42 19.19
C THR A 73 15.60 -10.79 18.68
N ILE A 74 14.34 -10.91 18.25
CA ILE A 74 13.81 -12.17 17.67
C ILE A 74 14.55 -12.51 16.38
N LEU A 75 14.71 -11.55 15.46
CA LEU A 75 15.38 -11.76 14.18
C LEU A 75 16.86 -12.15 14.31
N ALA A 76 17.52 -11.71 15.38
CA ALA A 76 18.92 -12.03 15.66
C ALA A 76 19.15 -13.48 16.15
N ARG A 77 18.09 -14.24 16.45
CA ARG A 77 18.18 -15.60 17.04
C ARG A 77 17.44 -16.62 16.18
N ARG A 78 17.99 -17.83 16.10
CA ARG A 78 17.32 -18.96 15.41
C ARG A 78 16.41 -19.78 16.33
N GLU A 79 16.53 -19.59 17.64
CA GLU A 79 15.71 -20.24 18.65
C GLU A 79 14.59 -19.32 19.11
N PRO A 80 13.48 -19.86 19.64
CA PRO A 80 12.44 -19.03 20.22
C PRO A 80 13.02 -18.09 21.27
N THR A 81 12.61 -16.84 21.23
CA THR A 81 13.02 -15.79 22.17
C THR A 81 11.86 -15.49 23.09
N TRP A 82 12.07 -15.69 24.38
CA TRP A 82 11.14 -15.29 25.42
C TRP A 82 11.59 -13.97 26.03
N PHE A 83 10.64 -13.09 26.33
CA PHE A 83 10.89 -11.81 26.99
C PHE A 83 10.38 -11.87 28.42
N ASP A 84 11.23 -11.46 29.35
CA ASP A 84 10.85 -11.32 30.75
C ASP A 84 9.63 -10.38 30.86
N PRO A 85 8.57 -10.75 31.61
CA PRO A 85 7.39 -9.90 31.81
C PRO A 85 7.71 -8.49 32.32
N GLN A 86 8.84 -8.31 33.03
CA GLN A 86 9.33 -7.02 33.50
C GLN A 86 10.29 -6.32 32.53
N SER A 87 10.42 -6.83 31.30
CA SER A 87 11.31 -6.25 30.28
C SER A 87 10.98 -4.79 30.03
N VAL A 88 12.01 -3.93 30.08
CA VAL A 88 11.89 -2.50 29.75
C VAL A 88 11.79 -2.23 28.25
N LEU A 89 12.00 -3.24 27.40
CA LEU A 89 11.89 -3.09 25.96
C LEU A 89 10.44 -2.81 25.57
N PRO A 90 10.17 -1.75 24.78
CA PRO A 90 8.83 -1.42 24.35
C PRO A 90 8.19 -2.56 23.57
N ASP A 91 6.92 -2.85 23.88
CA ASP A 91 6.15 -3.84 23.17
C ASP A 91 5.55 -3.24 21.89
N PRO A 92 5.79 -3.82 20.70
CA PRO A 92 5.23 -3.32 19.45
C PRO A 92 3.70 -3.39 19.39
N TYR A 93 3.07 -4.25 20.20
CA TYR A 93 1.61 -4.44 20.22
C TYR A 93 0.92 -3.75 21.40
N ASP A 94 1.63 -2.89 22.13
CA ASP A 94 1.01 -2.16 23.26
C ASP A 94 -0.23 -1.39 22.81
N GLY A 95 -1.40 -1.81 23.33
CA GLY A 95 -2.72 -1.30 22.99
C GLY A 95 -3.32 -1.82 21.69
N LEU A 96 -2.70 -2.79 21.05
CA LEU A 96 -3.19 -3.40 19.80
C LEU A 96 -3.87 -4.77 20.02
N LEU A 97 -4.02 -5.25 21.25
CA LEU A 97 -4.78 -6.46 21.51
C LEU A 97 -6.29 -6.20 21.38
N ASP A 98 -7.00 -7.12 20.72
CA ASP A 98 -8.44 -7.00 20.43
C ASP A 98 -9.30 -6.83 21.70
N ASP A 99 -8.98 -7.60 22.74
CA ASP A 99 -9.73 -7.60 24.00
C ASP A 99 -9.43 -6.38 24.89
N ARG A 100 -8.39 -5.60 24.57
CA ARG A 100 -7.93 -4.43 25.33
C ARG A 100 -7.54 -3.24 24.45
N LYS A 101 -8.28 -3.02 23.39
CA LYS A 101 -8.04 -1.92 22.47
C LYS A 101 -7.92 -0.59 23.19
N GLY A 102 -6.85 0.14 22.88
CA GLY A 102 -6.63 1.46 23.41
C GLY A 102 -6.18 1.51 24.87
N SER A 103 -5.94 0.38 25.55
CA SER A 103 -5.44 0.32 26.93
C SER A 103 -3.98 -0.13 26.98
N PRO A 104 -3.15 0.38 27.92
CA PRO A 104 -1.80 -0.13 28.11
C PRO A 104 -1.82 -1.62 28.40
N LEU A 105 -0.85 -2.36 27.86
CA LEU A 105 -0.68 -3.76 28.21
C LEU A 105 -0.19 -3.86 29.66
N PRO A 106 -0.80 -4.71 30.50
CA PRO A 106 -0.25 -5.05 31.81
C PRO A 106 1.07 -5.82 31.61
N VAL A 107 1.71 -6.17 32.72
CA VAL A 107 2.78 -7.15 32.72
C VAL A 107 2.28 -8.46 32.10
N HIS A 108 2.92 -8.95 31.07
CA HIS A 108 2.45 -10.05 30.23
C HIS A 108 3.62 -10.87 29.67
N ASP A 109 3.35 -12.09 29.25
CA ASP A 109 4.33 -12.95 28.59
C ASP A 109 4.37 -12.68 27.08
N CYS A 110 5.59 -12.56 26.54
CA CYS A 110 5.85 -12.49 25.11
C CYS A 110 6.86 -13.52 24.68
N MET A 111 6.61 -14.18 23.57
CA MET A 111 7.54 -15.10 22.92
C MET A 111 7.53 -14.90 21.41
N GLY A 112 8.69 -15.05 20.77
CA GLY A 112 8.78 -14.95 19.31
C GLY A 112 9.82 -15.87 18.71
N LEU A 113 9.69 -16.16 17.43
CA LEU A 113 10.60 -17.00 16.66
C LEU A 113 10.83 -16.41 15.28
N ALA A 114 12.09 -16.33 14.86
CA ALA A 114 12.44 -15.99 13.49
C ALA A 114 12.20 -17.17 12.55
N LEU A 115 11.58 -16.90 11.41
CA LEU A 115 11.33 -17.86 10.34
C LEU A 115 12.32 -17.62 9.20
N TYR A 116 12.89 -18.68 8.67
CA TYR A 116 13.94 -18.61 7.66
C TYR A 116 13.50 -19.23 6.34
N ARG A 117 14.02 -18.68 5.27
CA ARG A 117 13.92 -19.21 3.90
C ARG A 117 15.33 -19.30 3.32
N GLN A 118 15.84 -20.51 3.03
CA GLN A 118 17.21 -20.71 2.50
C GLN A 118 18.27 -19.92 3.27
N ASP A 119 18.30 -20.08 4.61
CA ASP A 119 19.21 -19.41 5.54
C ASP A 119 19.08 -17.87 5.64
N ARG A 120 18.14 -17.24 4.94
CA ARG A 120 17.81 -15.83 5.10
C ARG A 120 16.55 -15.64 5.94
N PRO A 121 16.52 -14.65 6.84
CA PRO A 121 15.31 -14.32 7.56
C PRO A 121 14.18 -14.02 6.59
N TRP A 122 13.05 -14.72 6.71
CA TRP A 122 11.84 -14.45 5.95
C TRP A 122 10.87 -13.57 6.74
N GLY A 123 10.86 -13.72 8.06
CA GLY A 123 9.97 -12.99 8.93
C GLY A 123 10.01 -13.54 10.36
N ILE A 124 9.00 -13.21 11.15
CA ILE A 124 8.87 -13.64 12.54
C ILE A 124 7.44 -14.09 12.84
N ILE A 125 7.30 -14.99 13.82
CA ILE A 125 6.04 -15.22 14.53
C ILE A 125 6.17 -14.71 15.95
N THR A 126 5.14 -14.06 16.47
CA THR A 126 5.05 -13.54 17.83
C THR A 126 3.80 -14.06 18.51
N LEU A 127 3.92 -14.34 19.81
CA LEU A 127 2.85 -14.79 20.70
C LEU A 127 2.84 -13.89 21.92
N ASP A 128 1.68 -13.40 22.32
CA ASP A 128 1.47 -12.54 23.47
C ASP A 128 0.35 -13.12 24.35
N ALA A 129 0.62 -13.26 25.65
CA ALA A 129 -0.33 -13.77 26.62
C ALA A 129 -0.44 -12.81 27.80
N LEU A 130 -1.66 -12.35 28.11
CA LEU A 130 -1.93 -11.44 29.24
C LEU A 130 -1.69 -12.07 30.60
N THR A 131 -1.67 -13.41 30.64
CA THR A 131 -1.36 -14.17 31.85
C THR A 131 0.12 -14.52 31.87
N THR A 132 0.84 -14.10 32.90
CA THR A 132 2.26 -14.45 33.10
C THR A 132 2.42 -15.94 33.44
N GLY A 133 3.52 -16.56 32.97
CA GLY A 133 3.77 -18.00 33.12
C GLY A 133 3.07 -18.87 32.08
N THR A 134 2.48 -18.28 31.04
CA THR A 134 1.85 -19.00 29.92
C THR A 134 2.89 -19.71 29.06
N PHE A 135 4.07 -19.11 28.87
CA PHE A 135 5.14 -19.66 28.03
C PHE A 135 6.25 -20.31 28.87
N ASP A 136 6.06 -21.58 29.15
CA ASP A 136 7.05 -22.44 29.83
C ASP A 136 8.06 -23.08 28.84
N ALA A 137 8.96 -23.92 29.35
CA ALA A 137 9.94 -24.64 28.54
C ALA A 137 9.28 -25.55 27.48
N ALA A 138 8.10 -26.14 27.79
CA ALA A 138 7.37 -26.96 26.84
C ALA A 138 6.74 -26.12 25.70
N ALA A 139 6.31 -24.91 26.02
CA ALA A 139 5.83 -23.94 25.01
C ALA A 139 6.98 -23.54 24.08
N HIS A 140 8.19 -23.32 24.61
CA HIS A 140 9.38 -22.99 23.83
C HIS A 140 9.70 -24.09 22.80
N GLU A 141 9.82 -25.37 23.27
CA GLU A 141 10.06 -26.50 22.37
C GLU A 141 8.95 -26.68 21.32
N ARG A 142 7.69 -26.42 21.72
CA ARG A 142 6.54 -26.51 20.83
C ARG A 142 6.62 -25.44 19.75
N LEU A 143 6.97 -24.19 20.09
CA LEU A 143 7.13 -23.12 19.12
C LEU A 143 8.25 -23.41 18.12
N GLN A 144 9.36 -24.01 18.59
CA GLN A 144 10.45 -24.41 17.71
C GLN A 144 10.04 -25.44 16.68
N ARG A 145 9.28 -26.48 17.08
CA ARG A 145 8.72 -27.48 16.14
C ARG A 145 7.74 -26.86 15.15
N LEU A 146 6.84 -26.00 15.63
CA LEU A 146 5.90 -25.29 14.75
C LEU A 146 6.59 -24.35 13.75
N GLY A 147 7.70 -23.74 14.17
CA GLY A 147 8.55 -22.93 13.30
C GLY A 147 9.03 -23.71 12.08
N LEU A 148 9.42 -24.97 12.25
CA LEU A 148 9.83 -25.83 11.12
C LEU A 148 8.67 -26.10 10.15
N ILE A 149 7.47 -26.34 10.69
CA ILE A 149 6.26 -26.55 9.87
C ILE A 149 5.91 -25.27 9.08
N LEU A 150 5.95 -24.11 9.74
CA LEU A 150 5.68 -22.82 9.09
C LEU A 150 6.73 -22.52 8.01
N GLN A 151 8.01 -22.78 8.27
CA GLN A 151 9.06 -22.57 7.26
C GLN A 151 8.87 -23.50 6.06
N ALA A 152 8.46 -24.75 6.28
CA ALA A 152 8.14 -25.67 5.18
C ALA A 152 6.93 -25.16 4.36
N ALA A 153 5.88 -24.65 5.01
CA ALA A 153 4.70 -24.10 4.36
C ALA A 153 5.04 -22.85 3.53
N VAL A 154 5.84 -21.93 4.08
CA VAL A 154 6.35 -20.76 3.35
C VAL A 154 7.11 -21.22 2.09
N ARG A 155 7.96 -22.23 2.21
CA ARG A 155 8.70 -22.79 1.07
C ARG A 155 7.78 -23.35 -0.01
N VAL A 156 6.74 -24.09 0.37
CA VAL A 156 5.74 -24.64 -0.57
C VAL A 156 5.01 -23.51 -1.28
N THR A 157 4.55 -22.50 -0.54
CA THR A 157 3.87 -21.32 -1.10
C THR A 157 4.73 -20.59 -2.13
N ASP A 158 6.03 -20.42 -1.85
CA ASP A 158 6.96 -19.78 -2.80
C ASP A 158 7.12 -20.64 -4.08
N LEU A 159 7.28 -21.96 -3.93
CA LEU A 159 7.38 -22.87 -5.06
C LEU A 159 6.09 -22.90 -5.90
N GLU A 160 4.92 -22.80 -5.28
CA GLU A 160 3.64 -22.71 -5.98
C GLU A 160 3.52 -21.39 -6.75
N ARG A 161 3.99 -20.26 -6.16
CA ARG A 161 4.04 -18.95 -6.84
C ARG A 161 5.01 -19.01 -8.02
N GLU A 162 6.21 -19.53 -7.82
CA GLU A 162 7.21 -19.69 -8.88
C GLU A 162 6.69 -20.59 -9.99
N ASN A 163 6.03 -21.71 -9.65
CA ASN A 163 5.42 -22.61 -10.64
C ASN A 163 4.25 -21.96 -11.40
N ARG A 164 3.41 -21.16 -10.72
CA ARG A 164 2.37 -20.35 -11.38
C ARG A 164 2.99 -19.31 -12.32
N GLN A 165 4.03 -18.61 -11.89
CA GLN A 165 4.78 -17.66 -12.72
C GLN A 165 5.45 -18.37 -13.91
N LEU A 166 6.10 -19.52 -13.71
CA LEU A 166 6.70 -20.30 -14.78
C LEU A 166 5.68 -20.83 -15.79
N ARG A 167 4.49 -21.23 -15.34
CA ARG A 167 3.39 -21.63 -16.24
C ARG A 167 2.80 -20.44 -17.01
N GLN A 168 2.83 -19.24 -16.43
CA GLN A 168 2.47 -17.99 -17.09
C GLN A 168 3.62 -17.48 -17.98
N LEU A 169 4.89 -17.75 -17.61
CA LEU A 169 6.12 -17.39 -18.31
C LEU A 169 6.52 -18.38 -19.44
N GLY A 170 5.68 -19.37 -19.75
CA GLY A 170 5.75 -20.04 -21.06
C GLY A 170 5.66 -19.05 -22.22
N SER A 171 5.51 -17.76 -21.92
CA SER A 171 5.55 -16.62 -22.82
C SER A 171 6.17 -15.38 -22.15
N THR A 172 7.43 -15.38 -21.80
CA THR A 172 8.32 -14.21 -21.60
C THR A 172 9.14 -14.25 -20.30
N GLN A 173 10.44 -14.17 -20.48
CA GLN A 173 11.48 -14.13 -19.46
C GLN A 173 11.51 -12.79 -18.70
N GLN A 174 11.88 -12.89 -17.42
CA GLN A 174 12.55 -11.91 -16.55
C GLN A 174 11.72 -10.79 -15.94
N GLY A 175 11.62 -10.86 -14.62
CA GLY A 175 11.32 -9.77 -13.72
C GLY A 175 11.86 -10.07 -12.33
N LEU A 176 13.11 -9.68 -12.05
CA LEU A 176 13.68 -9.63 -10.70
C LEU A 176 12.95 -8.56 -9.89
N GLU A 177 12.29 -9.00 -8.82
CA GLU A 177 11.68 -8.11 -7.84
C GLU A 177 12.73 -7.17 -7.22
N ARG A 178 12.64 -5.90 -7.54
CA ARG A 178 13.15 -4.83 -6.69
C ARG A 178 12.00 -4.37 -5.80
N ILE A 179 11.91 -4.96 -4.62
CA ILE A 179 11.09 -4.45 -3.52
C ILE A 179 11.83 -3.23 -2.98
N GLY A 180 11.35 -2.06 -3.29
CA GLY A 180 11.84 -0.78 -2.77
C GLY A 180 10.70 0.19 -2.56
N GLU A 181 10.48 0.54 -1.31
CA GLU A 181 9.88 1.76 -0.77
C GLU A 181 8.45 2.17 -1.15
N ALA A 182 7.62 2.32 -0.10
CA ALA A 182 6.47 3.25 0.05
C ALA A 182 5.40 3.29 -1.07
N THR A 183 5.16 2.20 -1.82
CA THR A 183 4.24 2.23 -2.96
C THR A 183 3.28 1.03 -2.97
N GLU A 184 3.07 0.40 -1.82
CA GLU A 184 2.12 -0.72 -1.72
C GLU A 184 0.71 -0.16 -1.50
N ILE A 185 -0.24 -0.65 -2.29
CA ILE A 185 -1.66 -0.35 -2.10
C ILE A 185 -2.15 -1.20 -0.93
N LEU A 186 -2.41 -0.53 0.18
CA LEU A 186 -2.90 -1.18 1.40
C LEU A 186 -4.43 -1.33 1.34
N GLY A 187 -4.90 -2.54 1.61
CA GLY A 187 -6.32 -2.85 1.71
C GLY A 187 -6.56 -4.35 1.63
N ARG A 188 -7.60 -4.81 2.31
CA ARG A 188 -8.05 -6.22 2.36
C ARG A 188 -9.51 -6.37 1.96
N SER A 189 -10.19 -5.28 1.68
CA SER A 189 -11.57 -5.32 1.18
C SER A 189 -11.63 -6.09 -0.15
N GLU A 190 -12.72 -6.80 -0.38
CA GLU A 190 -12.94 -7.55 -1.62
C GLU A 190 -12.84 -6.63 -2.84
N ALA A 191 -13.36 -5.41 -2.74
CA ALA A 191 -13.30 -4.41 -3.79
C ALA A 191 -11.85 -4.08 -4.19
N ILE A 192 -10.95 -3.88 -3.22
CA ILE A 192 -9.53 -3.61 -3.50
C ILE A 192 -8.81 -4.85 -4.01
N GLN A 193 -9.07 -6.03 -3.45
CA GLN A 193 -8.42 -7.27 -3.90
C GLN A 193 -8.80 -7.63 -5.34
N SER A 194 -10.09 -7.50 -5.69
CA SER A 194 -10.56 -7.70 -7.06
C SER A 194 -9.93 -6.71 -8.03
N LEU A 195 -9.87 -5.42 -7.63
CA LEU A 195 -9.22 -4.38 -8.42
C LEU A 195 -7.73 -4.66 -8.64
N LEU A 196 -6.99 -5.08 -7.61
CA LEU A 196 -5.57 -5.41 -7.73
C LEU A 196 -5.35 -6.59 -8.69
N HIS A 197 -6.21 -7.60 -8.63
CA HIS A 197 -6.18 -8.73 -9.57
C HIS A 197 -6.44 -8.27 -11.02
N GLU A 198 -7.45 -7.42 -11.23
CA GLU A 198 -7.76 -6.85 -12.55
C GLU A 198 -6.58 -6.04 -13.11
N LEU A 199 -5.95 -5.20 -12.27
CA LEU A 199 -4.76 -4.43 -12.66
C LEU A 199 -3.60 -5.32 -13.10
N ASP A 200 -3.35 -6.41 -12.39
CA ASP A 200 -2.27 -7.34 -12.71
C ASP A 200 -2.52 -8.06 -14.05
N LEU A 201 -3.79 -8.38 -14.37
CA LEU A 201 -4.16 -8.98 -15.65
C LEU A 201 -3.95 -8.02 -16.83
N VAL A 202 -4.27 -6.74 -16.68
CA VAL A 202 -4.15 -5.76 -17.76
C VAL A 202 -2.77 -5.10 -17.84
N ALA A 203 -1.93 -5.29 -16.84
CA ALA A 203 -0.61 -4.68 -16.78
C ALA A 203 0.26 -5.06 -17.98
N ASP A 204 0.19 -6.30 -18.44
CA ASP A 204 0.96 -6.82 -19.59
C ASP A 204 0.51 -6.28 -20.96
N SER A 205 -0.64 -5.64 -21.02
CA SER A 205 -1.14 -5.03 -22.26
C SER A 205 -0.53 -3.66 -22.51
N ASP A 206 -0.37 -3.27 -23.78
CA ASP A 206 -0.03 -1.88 -24.15
C ASP A 206 -1.27 -0.99 -24.36
N LEU A 207 -2.46 -1.45 -23.95
CA LEU A 207 -3.69 -0.69 -24.06
C LEU A 207 -3.62 0.59 -23.20
N PRO A 208 -4.20 1.71 -23.69
CA PRO A 208 -4.45 2.87 -22.85
C PRO A 208 -5.39 2.50 -21.70
N ILE A 209 -5.01 2.88 -20.48
CA ILE A 209 -5.80 2.61 -19.27
C ILE A 209 -6.28 3.94 -18.70
N LEU A 210 -7.57 4.01 -18.37
CA LEU A 210 -8.19 5.18 -17.75
C LEU A 210 -8.61 4.85 -16.31
N LEU A 211 -7.88 5.39 -15.33
CA LEU A 211 -8.20 5.26 -13.91
C LEU A 211 -9.26 6.32 -13.53
N LEU A 212 -10.42 5.86 -13.12
CA LEU A 212 -11.54 6.69 -12.69
C LEU A 212 -11.68 6.62 -11.17
N GLY A 213 -11.79 7.78 -10.51
CA GLY A 213 -12.00 7.77 -9.06
C GLY A 213 -11.91 9.15 -8.44
N GLU A 214 -12.49 9.27 -7.26
CA GLU A 214 -12.52 10.53 -6.51
C GLU A 214 -11.10 11.04 -6.18
N THR A 215 -11.03 12.32 -5.82
CA THR A 215 -9.76 12.89 -5.33
C THR A 215 -9.34 12.20 -4.05
N GLY A 216 -8.03 11.89 -3.95
CA GLY A 216 -7.46 11.28 -2.74
C GLY A 216 -7.61 9.77 -2.61
N VAL A 217 -8.15 9.04 -3.61
CA VAL A 217 -8.23 7.56 -3.59
C VAL A 217 -6.91 6.85 -3.84
N GLY A 218 -5.87 7.58 -4.31
CA GLY A 218 -4.53 7.05 -4.60
C GLY A 218 -4.33 6.60 -6.04
N LYS A 219 -4.96 7.25 -7.04
CA LYS A 219 -4.83 6.92 -8.48
C LYS A 219 -3.39 6.75 -8.95
N ASP A 220 -2.46 7.53 -8.42
CA ASP A 220 -1.03 7.47 -8.70
C ASP A 220 -0.38 6.15 -8.24
N LEU A 221 -0.79 5.59 -7.10
CA LEU A 221 -0.32 4.29 -6.63
C LEU A 221 -0.76 3.15 -7.56
N PHE A 222 -2.01 3.21 -8.04
CA PHE A 222 -2.53 2.25 -9.01
C PHE A 222 -1.81 2.35 -10.36
N ALA A 223 -1.52 3.57 -10.83
CA ALA A 223 -0.73 3.79 -12.04
C ALA A 223 0.70 3.23 -11.92
N ARG A 224 1.36 3.45 -10.75
CA ARG A 224 2.68 2.88 -10.46
C ARG A 224 2.65 1.34 -10.43
N ARG A 225 1.61 0.73 -9.85
CA ARG A 225 1.44 -0.72 -9.85
C ARG A 225 1.32 -1.26 -11.28
N LEU A 226 0.47 -0.65 -12.11
CA LEU A 226 0.33 -1.01 -13.53
C LEU A 226 1.67 -0.96 -14.28
N HIS A 227 2.45 0.09 -14.07
CA HIS A 227 3.77 0.21 -14.69
C HIS A 227 4.73 -0.87 -14.19
N ARG A 228 4.81 -1.10 -12.87
CA ARG A 228 5.71 -2.10 -12.27
C ARG A 228 5.44 -3.54 -12.73
N HIS A 229 4.16 -3.88 -12.95
CA HIS A 229 3.75 -5.22 -13.40
C HIS A 229 3.67 -5.32 -14.92
N SER A 230 4.09 -4.29 -15.67
CA SER A 230 4.07 -4.27 -17.13
C SER A 230 5.39 -4.75 -17.75
N ARG A 231 5.35 -5.03 -19.06
CA ARG A 231 6.55 -5.31 -19.86
C ARG A 231 7.55 -4.15 -19.88
N ARG A 232 7.09 -2.93 -19.54
CA ARG A 232 7.89 -1.70 -19.50
C ARG A 232 8.38 -1.34 -18.09
N SER A 233 8.30 -2.26 -17.12
CA SER A 233 8.66 -2.05 -15.72
C SER A 233 10.10 -1.58 -15.48
N GLN A 234 11.02 -1.90 -16.40
CA GLN A 234 12.42 -1.48 -16.34
C GLN A 234 12.68 -0.14 -17.07
N GLN A 235 11.67 0.41 -17.72
CA GLN A 235 11.75 1.68 -18.44
C GLN A 235 11.25 2.83 -17.57
N ALA A 236 11.44 4.07 -18.04
CA ALA A 236 11.02 5.24 -17.30
C ALA A 236 9.48 5.32 -17.19
N MET A 237 8.98 5.66 -16.01
CA MET A 237 7.62 6.15 -15.79
C MET A 237 7.65 7.65 -15.58
N ILE A 238 7.13 8.42 -16.54
CA ILE A 238 7.03 9.87 -16.43
C ILE A 238 5.62 10.21 -15.97
N GLN A 239 5.52 11.02 -14.91
CA GLN A 239 4.24 11.47 -14.37
C GLN A 239 4.03 12.96 -14.68
N VAL A 240 2.82 13.30 -15.12
CA VAL A 240 2.39 14.67 -15.39
C VAL A 240 1.02 14.90 -14.74
N ASN A 241 0.93 15.91 -13.88
CA ASN A 241 -0.36 16.38 -13.38
C ASN A 241 -0.86 17.50 -14.30
N CYS A 242 -1.92 17.21 -15.06
CA CYS A 242 -2.46 18.14 -16.05
C CYS A 242 -3.12 19.38 -15.42
N ALA A 243 -3.64 19.25 -14.18
CA ALA A 243 -4.22 20.38 -13.45
C ALA A 243 -3.17 21.37 -12.93
N ALA A 244 -1.94 20.93 -12.74
CA ALA A 244 -0.85 21.76 -12.23
C ALA A 244 -0.10 22.53 -13.33
N LEU A 245 -0.39 22.25 -14.61
CA LEU A 245 0.27 22.90 -15.74
C LEU A 245 -0.45 24.20 -16.10
N PRO A 246 0.23 25.38 -16.06
CA PRO A 246 -0.32 26.59 -16.64
C PRO A 246 -0.64 26.36 -18.14
N GLU A 247 -1.79 26.78 -18.61
CA GLU A 247 -2.24 26.55 -19.98
C GLU A 247 -1.20 27.00 -21.04
N SER A 248 -0.56 28.15 -20.79
CA SER A 248 0.50 28.71 -21.64
C SER A 248 1.77 27.86 -21.75
N LEU A 249 2.03 26.97 -20.76
CA LEU A 249 3.22 26.14 -20.70
C LEU A 249 2.92 24.66 -20.94
N ALA A 250 1.66 24.27 -20.80
CA ALA A 250 1.25 22.87 -20.85
C ALA A 250 1.64 22.19 -22.16
N GLU A 251 1.52 22.90 -23.28
CA GLU A 251 1.91 22.41 -24.60
C GLU A 251 3.42 22.17 -24.68
N SER A 252 4.22 23.14 -24.24
CA SER A 252 5.68 23.05 -24.21
C SER A 252 6.18 21.95 -23.29
N GLU A 253 5.55 21.77 -22.10
CA GLU A 253 5.92 20.71 -21.18
C GLU A 253 5.58 19.31 -21.73
N LEU A 254 4.41 19.12 -22.33
CA LEU A 254 3.99 17.84 -22.87
C LEU A 254 4.76 17.44 -24.13
N PHE A 255 4.85 18.36 -25.12
CA PHE A 255 5.32 18.06 -26.47
C PHE A 255 6.72 18.61 -26.77
N GLY A 256 7.25 19.49 -25.91
CA GLY A 256 8.55 20.15 -26.12
C GLY A 256 8.46 21.39 -27.02
N HIS A 257 9.57 22.08 -27.15
CA HIS A 257 9.70 23.25 -28.00
C HIS A 257 11.10 23.37 -28.61
N VAL A 258 11.19 24.07 -29.75
CA VAL A 258 12.46 24.50 -30.33
C VAL A 258 12.77 25.92 -29.90
N LYS A 259 14.04 26.31 -29.98
CA LYS A 259 14.48 27.68 -29.72
C LYS A 259 13.69 28.67 -30.55
N GLY A 260 13.18 29.72 -29.91
CA GLY A 260 12.39 30.78 -30.56
C GLY A 260 10.91 30.46 -30.72
N ALA A 261 10.41 29.33 -30.25
CA ALA A 261 8.99 28.94 -30.36
C ALA A 261 8.02 29.92 -29.65
N PHE A 262 8.50 30.57 -28.58
CA PHE A 262 7.77 31.61 -27.84
C PHE A 262 8.74 32.59 -27.15
N SER A 263 8.22 33.71 -26.63
CA SER A 263 9.01 34.66 -25.85
C SER A 263 9.56 34.02 -24.59
N GLY A 264 10.88 33.73 -24.57
CA GLY A 264 11.56 33.01 -23.49
C GLY A 264 12.10 31.62 -23.86
N ALA A 265 11.80 31.09 -25.05
CA ALA A 265 12.38 29.84 -25.56
C ALA A 265 13.84 30.06 -26.03
N THR A 266 14.78 30.00 -25.08
CA THR A 266 16.20 30.29 -25.34
C THR A 266 16.97 29.07 -25.90
N SER A 267 16.45 27.86 -25.72
CA SER A 267 17.03 26.59 -26.17
C SER A 267 15.95 25.60 -26.58
N ASP A 268 16.33 24.55 -27.30
CA ASP A 268 15.47 23.40 -27.54
C ASP A 268 15.24 22.64 -26.25
N ARG A 269 13.99 22.19 -26.00
CA ARG A 269 13.67 21.37 -24.84
C ARG A 269 12.75 20.21 -25.24
N PRO A 270 13.11 18.94 -24.99
CA PRO A 270 12.25 17.80 -25.22
C PRO A 270 11.05 17.83 -24.27
N GLY A 271 9.91 17.33 -24.76
CA GLY A 271 8.69 17.21 -23.96
C GLY A 271 8.61 15.91 -23.15
N ARG A 272 7.54 15.79 -22.35
CA ARG A 272 7.29 14.62 -21.50
C ARG A 272 7.08 13.34 -22.32
N PHE A 273 6.48 13.44 -23.50
CA PHE A 273 6.34 12.30 -24.41
C PHE A 273 7.69 11.78 -24.89
N GLU A 274 8.61 12.66 -25.24
CA GLU A 274 9.97 12.24 -25.61
C GLU A 274 10.73 11.64 -24.44
N ALA A 275 10.59 12.22 -23.23
CA ALA A 275 11.22 11.71 -22.02
C ALA A 275 10.67 10.33 -21.61
N ALA A 276 9.43 9.99 -22.00
CA ALA A 276 8.79 8.72 -21.72
C ALA A 276 9.02 7.66 -22.83
N GLN A 277 9.88 7.94 -23.82
CA GLN A 277 10.14 7.04 -24.95
C GLN A 277 10.49 5.62 -24.50
N GLY A 278 9.80 4.62 -25.04
CA GLY A 278 9.94 3.20 -24.68
C GLY A 278 9.32 2.83 -23.33
N GLY A 279 8.89 3.82 -22.54
CA GLY A 279 8.36 3.67 -21.16
C GLY A 279 6.86 3.94 -21.06
N THR A 280 6.47 4.56 -19.94
CA THR A 280 5.08 4.86 -19.61
C THR A 280 4.92 6.34 -19.28
N LEU A 281 3.89 6.97 -19.82
CA LEU A 281 3.48 8.32 -19.43
C LEU A 281 2.16 8.23 -18.63
N PHE A 282 2.20 8.70 -17.40
CA PHE A 282 1.03 8.82 -16.54
C PHE A 282 0.51 10.25 -16.56
N LEU A 283 -0.71 10.43 -17.09
CA LEU A 283 -1.42 11.70 -17.17
C LEU A 283 -2.46 11.78 -16.05
N ASP A 284 -2.12 12.44 -14.96
CA ASP A 284 -3.06 12.66 -13.86
C ASP A 284 -3.96 13.87 -14.14
N GLU A 285 -5.23 13.77 -13.76
CA GLU A 285 -6.29 14.75 -13.98
C GLU A 285 -6.39 15.16 -15.47
N VAL A 286 -6.43 14.16 -16.37
CA VAL A 286 -6.49 14.37 -17.84
C VAL A 286 -7.72 15.18 -18.28
N GLY A 287 -8.79 15.18 -17.49
CA GLY A 287 -9.99 15.97 -17.72
C GLY A 287 -9.80 17.50 -17.59
N GLU A 288 -8.64 17.94 -17.09
CA GLU A 288 -8.29 19.37 -16.97
C GLU A 288 -7.58 19.93 -18.22
N LEU A 289 -7.22 19.07 -19.19
CA LEU A 289 -6.52 19.51 -20.39
C LEU A 289 -7.40 20.45 -21.25
N PRO A 290 -6.86 21.59 -21.72
CA PRO A 290 -7.53 22.43 -22.68
C PRO A 290 -7.85 21.69 -24.00
N LEU A 291 -8.93 22.07 -24.69
CA LEU A 291 -9.35 21.42 -25.94
C LEU A 291 -8.26 21.40 -27.03
N SER A 292 -7.42 22.43 -27.09
CA SER A 292 -6.27 22.52 -28.00
C SER A 292 -5.26 21.38 -27.78
N LEU A 293 -4.97 21.06 -26.50
CA LEU A 293 -4.05 19.99 -26.12
C LEU A 293 -4.68 18.62 -26.26
N GLN A 294 -6.00 18.51 -26.05
CA GLN A 294 -6.74 17.26 -26.29
C GLN A 294 -6.60 16.81 -27.75
N ALA A 295 -6.64 17.73 -28.71
CA ALA A 295 -6.44 17.42 -30.13
C ALA A 295 -5.03 16.88 -30.43
N LYS A 296 -4.00 17.43 -29.77
CA LYS A 296 -2.61 16.95 -29.92
C LYS A 296 -2.41 15.59 -29.25
N LEU A 297 -2.96 15.41 -28.05
CA LEU A 297 -2.93 14.11 -27.34
C LEU A 297 -3.59 13.02 -28.17
N LEU A 298 -4.71 13.31 -28.84
CA LEU A 298 -5.37 12.37 -29.74
C LEU A 298 -4.46 11.89 -30.88
N ARG A 299 -3.69 12.79 -31.49
CA ARG A 299 -2.71 12.41 -32.55
C ARG A 299 -1.65 11.44 -32.02
N VAL A 300 -1.16 11.68 -30.79
CA VAL A 300 -0.20 10.75 -30.18
C VAL A 300 -0.82 9.38 -29.94
N LEU A 301 -2.04 9.31 -29.40
CA LEU A 301 -2.75 8.05 -29.15
C LEU A 301 -3.14 7.29 -30.44
N GLN A 302 -3.30 7.98 -31.57
CA GLN A 302 -3.65 7.38 -32.85
C GLN A 302 -2.43 6.90 -33.63
N ASN A 303 -1.41 7.76 -33.74
CA ASN A 303 -0.31 7.60 -34.67
C ASN A 303 1.05 7.40 -33.97
N GLY A 304 1.14 7.66 -32.68
CA GLY A 304 2.42 7.74 -31.97
C GLY A 304 3.27 8.94 -32.42
N GLU A 305 2.64 10.05 -32.83
CA GLU A 305 3.33 11.19 -33.42
C GLU A 305 3.18 12.43 -32.56
N ILE A 306 4.29 13.10 -32.31
CA ILE A 306 4.35 14.42 -31.66
C ILE A 306 5.00 15.45 -32.57
N GLN A 307 4.69 16.72 -32.30
CA GLN A 307 5.34 17.89 -32.87
C GLN A 307 5.74 18.84 -31.76
N ARG A 308 7.01 19.28 -31.73
CA ARG A 308 7.45 20.33 -30.80
C ARG A 308 6.88 21.67 -31.23
N LEU A 309 6.66 22.56 -30.27
CA LEU A 309 6.26 23.93 -30.56
C LEU A 309 7.36 24.62 -31.40
N GLY A 310 6.94 25.38 -32.43
CA GLY A 310 7.82 26.15 -33.28
C GLY A 310 8.45 25.37 -34.43
N THR A 311 8.05 24.09 -34.66
CA THR A 311 8.51 23.29 -35.81
C THR A 311 7.40 22.39 -36.33
N ASP A 312 7.46 22.09 -37.63
CA ASP A 312 6.57 21.11 -38.28
C ASP A 312 7.15 19.69 -38.32
N GLN A 313 8.33 19.51 -37.73
CA GLN A 313 8.97 18.21 -37.67
C GLN A 313 8.16 17.23 -36.82
N VAL A 314 7.76 16.09 -37.43
CA VAL A 314 7.08 15.00 -36.74
C VAL A 314 8.11 14.06 -36.13
N ILE A 315 7.91 13.73 -34.87
CA ILE A 315 8.73 12.79 -34.09
C ILE A 315 7.82 11.62 -33.74
N LYS A 316 8.26 10.38 -34.05
CA LYS A 316 7.57 9.17 -33.60
C LYS A 316 7.94 8.81 -32.19
N THR A 317 6.94 8.47 -31.39
CA THR A 317 7.10 8.04 -30.00
C THR A 317 6.40 6.72 -29.75
N ASP A 318 7.04 5.85 -29.00
CA ASP A 318 6.48 4.62 -28.46
C ASP A 318 6.32 4.77 -26.95
N VAL A 319 5.13 5.13 -26.49
CA VAL A 319 4.84 5.42 -25.09
C VAL A 319 3.53 4.77 -24.69
N ARG A 320 3.55 3.96 -23.61
CA ARG A 320 2.32 3.47 -22.99
C ARG A 320 1.64 4.59 -22.21
N ILE A 321 0.34 4.77 -22.39
CA ILE A 321 -0.44 5.82 -21.71
C ILE A 321 -1.28 5.22 -20.59
N ILE A 322 -1.14 5.78 -19.39
CA ILE A 322 -2.07 5.62 -18.28
C ILE A 322 -2.63 7.00 -17.97
N ALA A 323 -3.93 7.15 -18.02
CA ALA A 323 -4.61 8.41 -17.70
C ALA A 323 -5.43 8.27 -16.42
N ALA A 324 -5.57 9.33 -15.65
CA ALA A 324 -6.41 9.36 -14.46
C ALA A 324 -7.26 10.63 -14.42
N THR A 325 -8.44 10.54 -13.84
CA THR A 325 -9.32 11.69 -13.62
C THR A 325 -10.34 11.42 -12.50
N ASN A 326 -10.76 12.49 -11.84
CA ASN A 326 -11.90 12.49 -10.92
C ASN A 326 -13.18 13.02 -11.60
N ARG A 327 -13.09 13.53 -12.84
CA ARG A 327 -14.21 14.08 -13.58
C ARG A 327 -14.97 13.01 -14.36
N ASP A 328 -16.27 13.20 -14.51
CA ASP A 328 -17.07 12.44 -15.47
C ASP A 328 -16.76 12.94 -16.90
N LEU A 329 -15.80 12.28 -17.55
CA LEU A 329 -15.41 12.64 -18.92
C LEU A 329 -16.56 12.45 -19.91
N LYS A 330 -17.50 11.52 -19.65
CA LYS A 330 -18.66 11.30 -20.53
C LYS A 330 -19.62 12.47 -20.47
N ALA A 331 -19.91 13.00 -19.29
CA ALA A 331 -20.67 14.23 -19.13
C ALA A 331 -19.94 15.42 -19.74
N ASN A 332 -18.61 15.52 -19.57
CA ASN A 332 -17.80 16.57 -20.16
C ASN A 332 -17.80 16.53 -21.70
N THR A 333 -17.92 15.35 -22.34
CA THR A 333 -18.06 15.27 -23.79
C THR A 333 -19.39 15.85 -24.25
N GLN A 334 -20.49 15.63 -23.53
CA GLN A 334 -21.80 16.19 -23.82
C GLN A 334 -21.83 17.71 -23.64
N ALA A 335 -21.07 18.21 -22.66
CA ALA A 335 -20.93 19.65 -22.42
C ALA A 335 -19.94 20.37 -23.37
N GLY A 336 -19.27 19.64 -24.28
CA GLY A 336 -18.25 20.18 -25.17
C GLY A 336 -16.93 20.59 -24.51
N LEU A 337 -16.72 20.18 -23.26
CA LEU A 337 -15.50 20.45 -22.48
C LEU A 337 -14.41 19.40 -22.71
N PHE A 338 -14.78 18.24 -23.24
CA PHE A 338 -13.86 17.15 -23.59
C PHE A 338 -14.25 16.60 -24.97
N ARG A 339 -13.24 16.26 -25.78
CA ARG A 339 -13.48 15.72 -27.13
C ARG A 339 -13.95 14.27 -27.05
N THR A 340 -15.00 13.94 -27.76
CA THR A 340 -15.57 12.58 -27.83
C THR A 340 -14.58 11.57 -28.42
N ASP A 341 -13.83 11.97 -29.47
CA ASP A 341 -12.83 11.11 -30.11
C ASP A 341 -11.67 10.75 -29.16
N LEU A 342 -11.19 11.71 -28.38
CA LEU A 342 -10.17 11.47 -27.36
C LEU A 342 -10.69 10.58 -26.22
N TYR A 343 -11.94 10.83 -25.75
CA TYR A 343 -12.58 10.00 -24.74
C TYR A 343 -12.57 8.51 -25.14
N HIS A 344 -13.02 8.20 -26.36
CA HIS A 344 -13.03 6.80 -26.84
C HIS A 344 -11.63 6.20 -26.98
N ARG A 345 -10.61 7.00 -27.22
CA ARG A 345 -9.24 6.52 -27.34
C ARG A 345 -8.55 6.31 -26.00
N LEU A 346 -8.91 7.11 -24.97
CA LEU A 346 -8.42 6.95 -23.60
C LEU A 346 -9.18 5.87 -22.83
N SER A 347 -10.49 5.75 -23.03
CA SER A 347 -11.38 4.82 -22.31
C SER A 347 -11.44 3.43 -22.95
N VAL A 348 -10.33 2.95 -23.53
CA VAL A 348 -10.24 1.57 -24.04
C VAL A 348 -10.37 0.59 -22.91
N TYR A 349 -9.72 0.86 -21.78
CA TYR A 349 -9.85 0.07 -20.56
C TYR A 349 -10.07 0.99 -19.34
N PRO A 350 -11.32 1.32 -19.01
CA PRO A 350 -11.65 2.13 -17.84
C PRO A 350 -11.64 1.28 -16.57
N ILE A 351 -10.95 1.74 -15.53
CA ILE A 351 -10.84 1.08 -14.24
C ILE A 351 -11.37 2.02 -13.15
N PRO A 352 -12.54 1.72 -12.57
CA PRO A 352 -13.06 2.48 -11.45
C PRO A 352 -12.33 2.09 -10.15
N ILE A 353 -11.81 3.11 -9.45
CA ILE A 353 -11.19 2.93 -8.14
C ILE A 353 -12.23 3.28 -7.08
N PRO A 354 -12.60 2.34 -6.20
CA PRO A 354 -13.63 2.58 -5.19
C PRO A 354 -13.19 3.66 -4.20
N PRO A 355 -14.08 4.56 -3.77
CA PRO A 355 -13.80 5.50 -2.69
C PRO A 355 -13.63 4.77 -1.34
N LEU A 356 -13.01 5.44 -0.35
CA LEU A 356 -12.65 4.80 0.92
C LEU A 356 -13.87 4.25 1.68
N ARG A 357 -15.01 4.92 1.60
CA ARG A 357 -16.29 4.47 2.21
C ARG A 357 -16.81 3.13 1.66
N GLU A 358 -16.35 2.72 0.47
CA GLU A 358 -16.72 1.44 -0.18
C GLU A 358 -15.68 0.34 0.02
N ARG A 359 -14.63 0.61 0.84
CA ARG A 359 -13.53 -0.33 1.11
C ARG A 359 -13.64 -1.02 2.47
N ASP A 360 -14.86 -1.17 3.01
CA ASP A 360 -15.17 -1.82 4.29
C ASP A 360 -14.23 -1.33 5.43
N ARG A 361 -13.43 -2.23 5.99
CA ARG A 361 -12.53 -1.94 7.12
C ARG A 361 -11.15 -1.43 6.72
N ASP A 362 -10.89 -1.18 5.45
CA ASP A 362 -9.60 -0.69 4.99
C ASP A 362 -9.22 0.66 5.61
N VAL A 363 -10.22 1.46 6.04
CA VAL A 363 -9.98 2.70 6.77
C VAL A 363 -9.13 2.48 8.03
N LEU A 364 -9.34 1.38 8.78
CA LEU A 364 -8.55 1.08 9.98
C LEU A 364 -7.14 0.59 9.62
N ILE A 365 -7.00 -0.19 8.55
CA ILE A 365 -5.69 -0.64 8.04
C ILE A 365 -4.84 0.56 7.62
N LEU A 366 -5.44 1.48 6.86
CA LEU A 366 -4.79 2.71 6.44
C LEU A 366 -4.47 3.64 7.62
N ALA A 367 -5.40 3.78 8.58
CA ALA A 367 -5.14 4.53 9.80
C ALA A 367 -3.94 3.97 10.58
N GLY A 368 -3.85 2.64 10.75
CA GLY A 368 -2.71 1.98 11.38
C GLY A 368 -1.38 2.28 10.68
N HIS A 369 -1.37 2.29 9.34
CA HIS A 369 -0.21 2.68 8.56
C HIS A 369 0.21 4.14 8.84
N PHE A 370 -0.73 5.08 8.80
CA PHE A 370 -0.44 6.50 9.04
C PHE A 370 -0.07 6.79 10.50
N LEU A 371 -0.60 6.03 11.45
CA LEU A 371 -0.18 6.09 12.85
C LEU A 371 1.27 5.68 13.02
N GLU A 372 1.69 4.57 12.40
CA GLU A 372 3.07 4.11 12.47
C GLU A 372 4.03 5.08 11.77
N PHE A 373 3.64 5.62 10.62
CA PHE A 373 4.39 6.66 9.94
C PHE A 373 4.55 7.92 10.81
N SER A 374 3.47 8.36 11.49
CA SER A 374 3.49 9.50 12.40
C SER A 374 4.33 9.21 13.64
N ARG A 375 4.24 7.99 14.20
CA ARG A 375 5.06 7.54 15.32
C ARG A 375 6.56 7.68 14.99
N ALA A 376 6.96 7.13 13.85
CA ALA A 376 8.37 7.16 13.40
C ALA A 376 8.84 8.60 13.19
N ARG A 377 8.06 9.43 12.46
CA ARG A 377 8.41 10.81 12.13
C ARG A 377 8.51 11.72 13.35
N LEU A 378 7.66 11.52 14.36
CA LEU A 378 7.59 12.36 15.56
C LEU A 378 8.45 11.82 16.71
N GLY A 379 9.09 10.67 16.56
CA GLY A 379 9.90 10.00 17.57
C GLY A 379 9.07 9.59 18.80
N LEU A 380 7.86 9.09 18.59
CA LEU A 380 6.98 8.63 19.66
C LEU A 380 7.30 7.18 20.03
N ARG A 381 7.19 6.85 21.31
CA ARG A 381 7.28 5.46 21.79
C ARG A 381 6.18 4.60 21.21
N GLY A 382 4.95 5.08 21.14
CA GLY A 382 3.80 4.41 20.56
C GLY A 382 2.64 5.38 20.35
N VAL A 383 1.78 5.06 19.38
CA VAL A 383 0.52 5.79 19.14
C VAL A 383 -0.55 4.82 18.71
N ARG A 384 -1.76 4.96 19.21
CA ARG A 384 -2.90 4.06 18.93
C ARG A 384 -4.20 4.84 18.90
N LEU A 385 -5.26 4.23 18.37
CA LEU A 385 -6.62 4.73 18.43
C LEU A 385 -7.32 4.23 19.71
N SER A 386 -8.23 5.03 20.25
CA SER A 386 -9.24 4.53 21.19
C SER A 386 -10.33 3.77 20.41
N TYR A 387 -11.11 2.95 21.10
CA TYR A 387 -12.26 2.25 20.51
C TYR A 387 -13.27 3.23 19.87
N GLU A 388 -13.53 4.36 20.55
CA GLU A 388 -14.43 5.42 20.08
C GLU A 388 -13.86 6.09 18.82
N ALA A 389 -12.54 6.29 18.74
CA ALA A 389 -11.87 6.82 17.56
C ALA A 389 -11.98 5.87 16.37
N GLU A 390 -11.73 4.55 16.56
CA GLU A 390 -11.94 3.56 15.51
C GLU A 390 -13.38 3.56 14.98
N ARG A 391 -14.35 3.67 15.88
CA ARG A 391 -15.76 3.76 15.50
C ARG A 391 -16.06 5.01 14.70
N ALA A 392 -15.53 6.16 15.11
CA ALA A 392 -15.68 7.43 14.39
C ALA A 392 -15.08 7.35 12.98
N LEU A 393 -13.87 6.79 12.83
CA LEU A 393 -13.22 6.60 11.53
C LEU A 393 -14.06 5.74 10.58
N ARG A 394 -14.71 4.68 11.08
CA ARG A 394 -15.56 3.79 10.28
C ARG A 394 -16.88 4.43 9.85
N GLN A 395 -17.40 5.36 10.65
CA GLN A 395 -18.69 6.00 10.37
C GLN A 395 -18.56 7.22 9.47
N TYR A 396 -17.38 7.81 9.37
CA TYR A 396 -17.15 9.01 8.59
C TYR A 396 -17.11 8.70 7.09
N PRO A 397 -17.72 9.52 6.21
CA PRO A 397 -17.88 9.22 4.78
C PRO A 397 -16.62 9.46 3.94
N TRP A 398 -15.59 10.07 4.47
CA TRP A 398 -14.29 10.33 3.84
C TRP A 398 -14.37 11.01 2.47
N PRO A 399 -14.92 12.23 2.35
CA PRO A 399 -15.03 12.92 1.06
C PRO A 399 -13.66 13.18 0.41
N GLY A 400 -12.59 13.36 1.18
CA GLY A 400 -11.21 13.46 0.70
C GLY A 400 -10.45 12.13 0.66
N ASN A 401 -11.14 11.01 0.91
CA ASN A 401 -10.62 9.66 0.83
C ASN A 401 -9.35 9.42 1.66
N VAL A 402 -8.37 8.67 1.11
CA VAL A 402 -7.13 8.29 1.80
C VAL A 402 -6.26 9.51 2.15
N ARG A 403 -6.27 10.54 1.30
CA ARG A 403 -5.52 11.79 1.57
C ARG A 403 -6.06 12.54 2.78
N GLU A 404 -7.37 12.59 2.93
CA GLU A 404 -8.01 13.17 4.11
C GLU A 404 -7.70 12.37 5.37
N LEU A 405 -7.80 11.04 5.31
CA LEU A 405 -7.47 10.16 6.43
C LEU A 405 -6.01 10.35 6.89
N GLU A 406 -5.05 10.43 5.97
CA GLU A 406 -3.65 10.71 6.27
C GLU A 406 -3.49 12.02 7.03
N HIS A 407 -4.14 13.09 6.55
CA HIS A 407 -4.08 14.40 7.18
C HIS A 407 -4.73 14.41 8.57
N VAL A 408 -5.87 13.75 8.74
CA VAL A 408 -6.59 13.64 10.02
C VAL A 408 -5.71 12.94 11.05
N ILE A 409 -5.16 11.77 10.73
CA ILE A 409 -4.30 11.00 11.63
C ILE A 409 -3.02 11.77 11.97
N SER A 410 -2.34 12.35 10.97
CA SER A 410 -1.12 13.13 11.18
C SER A 410 -1.37 14.36 12.07
N ARG A 411 -2.48 15.07 11.85
CA ARG A 411 -2.88 16.22 12.66
C ARG A 411 -3.23 15.83 14.09
N ALA A 412 -3.95 14.71 14.29
CA ALA A 412 -4.29 14.21 15.61
C ALA A 412 -3.04 13.89 16.45
N ALA A 413 -2.04 13.22 15.85
CA ALA A 413 -0.77 12.93 16.51
C ALA A 413 0.00 14.21 16.90
N LEU A 414 0.01 15.24 16.06
CA LEU A 414 0.63 16.53 16.37
C LEU A 414 -0.11 17.28 17.48
N LYS A 415 -1.45 17.25 17.49
CA LYS A 415 -2.28 17.88 18.54
C LYS A 415 -2.00 17.31 19.93
N MET A 416 -1.79 15.99 20.03
CA MET A 416 -1.44 15.37 21.31
C MET A 416 -0.15 15.95 21.87
N LEU A 417 0.90 16.07 21.06
CA LEU A 417 2.16 16.66 21.48
C LEU A 417 2.01 18.14 21.88
N SER A 418 1.20 18.90 21.13
CA SER A 418 0.96 20.32 21.46
C SER A 418 0.19 20.51 22.78
N ARG A 419 -0.57 19.48 23.20
CA ARG A 419 -1.26 19.45 24.52
C ARG A 419 -0.37 18.95 25.66
N GLY A 420 0.93 18.74 25.43
CA GLY A 420 1.91 18.37 26.45
C GLY A 420 2.06 16.86 26.66
N ALA A 421 1.58 16.01 25.74
CA ALA A 421 1.79 14.58 25.84
C ALA A 421 3.29 14.24 25.71
N SER A 422 3.78 13.35 26.57
CA SER A 422 5.19 12.92 26.56
C SER A 422 5.45 11.94 25.40
N ARG A 423 6.58 12.10 24.71
CA ARG A 423 7.01 11.19 23.64
C ARG A 423 7.38 9.80 24.15
N ASP A 424 7.72 9.68 25.45
CA ASP A 424 8.13 8.43 26.09
C ASP A 424 6.94 7.55 26.52
N GLN A 425 5.72 8.03 26.30
CA GLN A 425 4.49 7.29 26.60
C GLN A 425 3.80 6.83 25.33
N VAL A 426 2.96 5.79 25.46
CA VAL A 426 2.06 5.38 24.39
C VAL A 426 0.87 6.33 24.37
N LEU A 427 0.70 7.04 23.26
CA LEU A 427 -0.34 8.04 23.10
C LEU A 427 -1.62 7.41 22.54
N THR A 428 -2.77 7.69 23.15
CA THR A 428 -4.07 7.21 22.67
C THR A 428 -4.85 8.36 22.03
N ILE A 429 -5.15 8.24 20.74
CA ILE A 429 -5.96 9.23 20.01
C ILE A 429 -7.44 8.93 20.23
N GLY A 430 -8.14 9.85 20.89
CA GLY A 430 -9.59 9.84 21.03
C GLY A 430 -10.30 10.54 19.86
N PRO A 431 -11.63 10.39 19.74
CA PRO A 431 -12.42 11.00 18.66
C PRO A 431 -12.32 12.53 18.65
N GLU A 432 -12.13 13.16 19.80
CA GLU A 432 -12.01 14.61 19.96
C GLU A 432 -10.75 15.22 19.33
N LEU A 433 -9.76 14.36 18.97
CA LEU A 433 -8.53 14.76 18.31
C LEU A 433 -8.62 14.64 16.80
N LEU A 434 -9.56 13.85 16.30
CA LEU A 434 -9.71 13.58 14.88
C LEU A 434 -10.33 14.77 14.14
N ASP A 435 -11.10 15.64 14.81
CA ASP A 435 -11.85 16.76 14.21
C ASP A 435 -12.59 16.31 12.92
N LEU A 436 -13.32 15.23 13.03
CA LEU A 436 -14.21 14.80 11.96
C LEU A 436 -15.46 15.67 12.04
N ASP A 437 -15.66 16.54 11.07
CA ASP A 437 -16.92 17.28 10.91
C ASP A 437 -18.02 16.27 10.53
N VAL A 438 -18.61 15.67 11.54
CA VAL A 438 -19.86 14.94 11.37
C VAL A 438 -20.92 16.01 11.19
N GLY A 439 -21.16 16.44 9.94
CA GLY A 439 -22.28 17.30 9.65
C GLY A 439 -23.52 16.70 10.28
N GLU A 440 -24.26 17.51 11.03
CA GLU A 440 -25.55 17.08 11.56
C GLU A 440 -26.36 16.50 10.41
N PRO A 441 -26.97 15.32 10.58
CA PRO A 441 -27.84 14.78 9.53
C PRO A 441 -29.02 15.75 9.35
N GLU A 442 -29.15 16.34 8.13
CA GLU A 442 -30.36 17.03 7.69
C GLU A 442 -31.55 16.06 7.66
#